data_e8d1fb6fcd62d60bc6a1a90c3a29b22e
#
_entry.id   e8d1fb6fcd62d60bc6a1a90c3a29b22e
#
_cell.length_a   1.000
_cell.length_b   1.000
_cell.length_c   1.000
_cell.angle_alpha   90.00
_cell.angle_beta   90.00
_cell.angle_gamma   90.00
#
_symmetry.space_group_name_H-M   'P 1'
#
loop_
_entity.id
_entity.type
_entity.pdbx_description
1 polymer ?
#
loop_
_entity_poly.entity_id
_entity_poly.type
_entity_poly.pdbx_seq_one_letter_code
_entity_poly.pdbx_strand_id
1 'polypeptide(L)'
;MLDLNKNFVDEVYDENGHVVDYTLKCPENFNFAYDVVDAIAAAEPDKRALLWCNPAGEERIFTYGDLKYYSDKTANMLREKGIKKGDMVMVILKRHYQFWFTILALHKLGAVIIPATFMLQKHDIVYRANAATIKAVVCTGDGDIAEQVDEALPECPSIETRIIVNGKRDGWDDFMTDMEKADSHLERVDTKYYEPMIVYFSSGTTGNPKMAMHAHTYALAHLTTAKYWHDVTADSVHLTIADTGWGKAVWGKLYGEMFMESCVFVYDYDKFHASEILSILEKYKITSLCCPPTMFRFMLQEDVSSYDLSSLKYCTIAGEALNPDVFNKWYEETGIKLMEGFGQTETTLLIANRVGMEPKPGSMGKPMPHYDVDIVDEDGRPVPPGVTGEIVVHTEPKVSFGLFKGYYRDEKKTAEAWHDGLYHTGDTAWKDEDGYYWYVGRTDDVIKSSGYRIGPFEIESVLTEHPSVLECAVTGLPDPIRGNVVKATIVLKPGFEGSEELKKELQTYVKKETAPYKYPRVIEFVDSLPKTVNGKIRRTEIRANDLRKLK
;
A
#
# COMPACT_ATOMS: atom_id res chain seq x y z
N MET A 1 15.48 -19.38 -16.83
CA MET A 1 15.16 -17.98 -16.46
C MET A 1 15.08 -17.18 -17.74
N LEU A 2 13.93 -16.59 -18.02
CA LEU A 2 13.70 -15.84 -19.26
C LEU A 2 14.36 -14.46 -19.22
N ASP A 3 14.67 -13.94 -18.01
CA ASP A 3 15.11 -12.56 -17.81
C ASP A 3 14.14 -11.53 -18.45
N LEU A 4 12.84 -11.85 -18.39
CA LEU A 4 11.80 -11.09 -19.07
C LEU A 4 11.83 -9.59 -18.72
N ASN A 5 12.18 -9.28 -17.49
CA ASN A 5 12.28 -7.90 -17.01
C ASN A 5 13.23 -7.02 -17.85
N LYS A 6 14.29 -7.60 -18.45
CA LYS A 6 15.24 -6.88 -19.32
C LYS A 6 14.60 -6.28 -20.59
N ASN A 7 13.43 -6.79 -21.00
CA ASN A 7 12.69 -6.20 -22.10
C ASN A 7 12.05 -4.86 -21.72
N PHE A 8 11.88 -4.59 -20.43
CA PHE A 8 11.13 -3.46 -19.88
C PHE A 8 11.97 -2.45 -19.12
N VAL A 9 13.26 -2.71 -18.89
CA VAL A 9 14.16 -1.82 -18.19
C VAL A 9 15.55 -1.86 -18.80
N ASP A 10 16.15 -0.67 -18.98
CA ASP A 10 17.56 -0.51 -19.26
C ASP A 10 18.25 0.02 -17.99
N GLU A 11 19.31 -0.63 -17.55
CA GLU A 11 19.98 -0.37 -16.28
C GLU A 11 21.36 0.23 -16.50
N VAL A 12 21.75 1.15 -15.61
CA VAL A 12 23.08 1.74 -15.53
C VAL A 12 23.74 1.24 -14.24
N TYR A 13 24.94 0.70 -14.38
CA TYR A 13 25.69 0.12 -13.26
C TYR A 13 26.90 0.98 -12.91
N ASP A 14 27.25 1.02 -11.62
CA ASP A 14 28.52 1.56 -11.15
C ASP A 14 29.68 0.56 -11.37
N GLU A 15 30.89 0.98 -10.97
CA GLU A 15 32.10 0.15 -11.06
C GLU A 15 32.05 -1.12 -10.19
N ASN A 16 31.17 -1.18 -9.19
CA ASN A 16 30.98 -2.31 -8.29
C ASN A 16 29.82 -3.23 -8.74
N GLY A 17 29.14 -2.89 -9.85
CA GLY A 17 28.03 -3.66 -10.38
C GLY A 17 26.69 -3.38 -9.70
N HIS A 18 26.54 -2.29 -8.94
CA HIS A 18 25.27 -1.86 -8.39
C HIS A 18 24.51 -1.01 -9.39
N VAL A 19 23.19 -1.19 -9.46
CA VAL A 19 22.30 -0.36 -10.29
C VAL A 19 22.20 1.03 -9.67
N VAL A 20 22.70 2.02 -10.36
CA VAL A 20 22.67 3.43 -9.93
C VAL A 20 21.53 4.21 -10.60
N ASP A 21 21.17 3.82 -11.82
CA ASP A 21 20.09 4.44 -12.58
C ASP A 21 19.42 3.41 -13.51
N TYR A 22 18.23 3.70 -13.97
CA TYR A 22 17.51 2.88 -14.95
C TYR A 22 16.44 3.67 -15.69
N THR A 23 16.08 3.17 -16.88
CA THR A 23 14.99 3.71 -17.70
C THR A 23 13.97 2.62 -18.00
N LEU A 24 12.69 2.88 -17.72
CA LEU A 24 11.60 1.98 -18.05
C LEU A 24 11.19 2.11 -19.51
N LYS A 25 10.97 0.97 -20.16
CA LYS A 25 10.52 0.84 -21.55
C LYS A 25 9.11 0.26 -21.58
N CYS A 26 8.19 0.94 -22.22
CA CYS A 26 6.79 0.50 -22.33
C CYS A 26 6.37 0.38 -23.80
N PRO A 27 6.04 -0.82 -24.28
CA PRO A 27 5.43 -0.99 -25.59
C PRO A 27 4.07 -0.27 -25.67
N GLU A 28 3.69 0.20 -26.86
CA GLU A 28 2.43 0.93 -27.04
C GLU A 28 1.19 0.12 -26.64
N ASN A 29 1.21 -1.19 -26.94
CA ASN A 29 0.10 -2.11 -26.64
C ASN A 29 0.34 -2.92 -25.35
N PHE A 30 1.12 -2.37 -24.42
CA PHE A 30 1.48 -3.07 -23.19
C PHE A 30 0.24 -3.44 -22.37
N ASN A 31 0.20 -4.72 -21.98
CA ASN A 31 -0.77 -5.29 -21.06
C ASN A 31 -0.08 -6.34 -20.19
N PHE A 32 -0.01 -6.08 -18.89
CA PHE A 32 0.71 -6.93 -17.96
C PHE A 32 0.31 -8.42 -18.04
N ALA A 33 -0.99 -8.71 -18.16
CA ALA A 33 -1.45 -10.10 -18.17
C ALA A 33 -0.95 -10.86 -19.39
N TYR A 34 -0.92 -10.22 -20.57
CA TYR A 34 -0.43 -10.85 -21.80
C TYR A 34 1.10 -10.82 -21.92
N ASP A 35 1.69 -9.63 -21.65
CA ASP A 35 3.10 -9.40 -21.99
C ASP A 35 4.06 -9.87 -20.90
N VAL A 36 3.54 -10.19 -19.71
CA VAL A 36 4.32 -10.76 -18.60
C VAL A 36 3.82 -12.16 -18.26
N VAL A 37 2.60 -12.30 -17.75
CA VAL A 37 2.11 -13.59 -17.23
C VAL A 37 1.97 -14.63 -18.33
N ASP A 38 1.30 -14.29 -19.44
CA ASP A 38 1.12 -15.23 -20.57
C ASP A 38 2.44 -15.49 -21.30
N ALA A 39 3.35 -14.51 -21.35
CA ALA A 39 4.69 -14.69 -21.93
C ALA A 39 5.53 -15.70 -21.14
N ILE A 40 5.50 -15.63 -19.80
CA ILE A 40 6.15 -16.62 -18.95
C ILE A 40 5.46 -17.98 -19.09
N ALA A 41 4.12 -18.02 -19.06
CA ALA A 41 3.36 -19.25 -19.25
C ALA A 41 3.66 -19.96 -20.57
N ALA A 42 3.92 -19.20 -21.64
CA ALA A 42 4.29 -19.77 -22.95
C ALA A 42 5.68 -20.40 -22.96
N ALA A 43 6.61 -19.86 -22.18
CA ALA A 43 8.01 -20.31 -22.16
C ALA A 43 8.30 -21.33 -21.05
N GLU A 44 7.73 -21.12 -19.86
CA GLU A 44 7.96 -21.94 -18.65
C GLU A 44 6.59 -22.23 -17.98
N PRO A 45 5.66 -22.99 -18.61
CA PRO A 45 4.29 -23.17 -18.12
C PRO A 45 4.22 -23.78 -16.71
N ASP A 46 5.14 -24.67 -16.36
CA ASP A 46 5.18 -25.37 -15.08
C ASP A 46 5.87 -24.58 -13.95
N LYS A 47 6.39 -23.39 -14.27
CA LYS A 47 7.03 -22.53 -13.29
C LYS A 47 6.02 -22.04 -12.27
N ARG A 48 6.35 -22.18 -10.99
CA ARG A 48 5.53 -21.78 -9.86
C ARG A 48 5.33 -20.27 -9.83
N ALA A 49 4.09 -19.81 -9.88
CA ALA A 49 3.73 -18.39 -9.88
C ALA A 49 3.10 -17.92 -8.57
N LEU A 50 2.26 -18.76 -7.97
CA LEU A 50 1.51 -18.43 -6.75
C LEU A 50 1.43 -19.65 -5.83
N LEU A 51 1.82 -19.46 -4.56
CA LEU A 51 1.59 -20.39 -3.48
C LEU A 51 0.62 -19.76 -2.48
N TRP A 52 -0.54 -20.36 -2.36
CA TRP A 52 -1.60 -19.91 -1.46
C TRP A 52 -1.84 -20.94 -0.36
N CYS A 53 -2.04 -20.46 0.86
CA CYS A 53 -2.49 -21.30 1.97
C CYS A 53 -3.37 -20.51 2.95
N ASN A 54 -4.08 -21.23 3.84
CA ASN A 54 -4.93 -20.66 4.85
C ASN A 54 -4.72 -21.33 6.24
N PRO A 55 -5.31 -20.78 7.33
CA PRO A 55 -5.21 -21.35 8.67
C PRO A 55 -5.85 -22.76 8.81
N ALA A 56 -6.76 -23.14 7.92
CA ALA A 56 -7.35 -24.49 7.90
C ALA A 56 -6.37 -25.57 7.38
N GLY A 57 -5.18 -25.16 6.91
CA GLY A 57 -4.16 -26.06 6.36
C GLY A 57 -4.37 -26.41 4.88
N GLU A 58 -5.28 -25.73 4.20
CA GLU A 58 -5.42 -25.88 2.76
C GLU A 58 -4.26 -25.18 2.06
N GLU A 59 -3.71 -25.83 1.03
CA GLU A 59 -2.64 -25.31 0.19
C GLU A 59 -3.02 -25.42 -1.29
N ARG A 60 -2.65 -24.41 -2.06
CA ARG A 60 -2.78 -24.39 -3.52
C ARG A 60 -1.50 -23.83 -4.14
N ILE A 61 -1.00 -24.50 -5.14
CA ILE A 61 0.13 -24.04 -5.94
C ILE A 61 -0.39 -23.84 -7.35
N PHE A 62 -0.17 -22.65 -7.88
CA PHE A 62 -0.51 -22.32 -9.26
C PHE A 62 0.77 -21.98 -10.02
N THR A 63 0.90 -22.58 -11.20
CA THR A 63 1.97 -22.28 -12.15
C THR A 63 1.60 -21.05 -12.99
N TYR A 64 2.54 -20.52 -13.77
CA TYR A 64 2.21 -19.48 -14.75
C TYR A 64 1.24 -20.01 -15.82
N GLY A 65 1.36 -21.29 -16.21
CA GLY A 65 0.39 -21.96 -17.05
C GLY A 65 -1.02 -21.98 -16.46
N ASP A 66 -1.14 -22.28 -15.18
CA ASP A 66 -2.42 -22.24 -14.45
C ASP A 66 -2.99 -20.82 -14.41
N LEU A 67 -2.17 -19.81 -14.09
CA LEU A 67 -2.63 -18.43 -14.06
C LEU A 67 -3.15 -17.96 -15.42
N LYS A 68 -2.45 -18.32 -16.50
CA LYS A 68 -2.95 -18.07 -17.85
C LYS A 68 -4.28 -18.77 -18.09
N TYR A 69 -4.35 -20.08 -17.83
CA TYR A 69 -5.55 -20.90 -18.08
C TYR A 69 -6.76 -20.36 -17.31
N TYR A 70 -6.63 -20.15 -16.01
CA TYR A 70 -7.75 -19.67 -15.18
C TYR A 70 -8.12 -18.21 -15.47
N SER A 71 -7.16 -17.35 -15.78
CA SER A 71 -7.48 -15.96 -16.15
C SER A 71 -8.15 -15.85 -17.53
N ASP A 72 -7.80 -16.71 -18.49
CA ASP A 72 -8.49 -16.77 -19.79
C ASP A 72 -9.95 -17.22 -19.61
N LYS A 73 -10.19 -18.28 -18.83
CA LYS A 73 -11.55 -18.75 -18.49
C LYS A 73 -12.35 -17.68 -17.74
N THR A 74 -11.73 -17.04 -16.76
CA THR A 74 -12.37 -15.94 -16.00
C THR A 74 -12.71 -14.76 -16.90
N ALA A 75 -11.84 -14.41 -17.86
CA ALA A 75 -12.10 -13.33 -18.81
C ALA A 75 -13.28 -13.69 -19.74
N ASN A 76 -13.33 -14.92 -20.24
CA ASN A 76 -14.45 -15.39 -21.05
C ASN A 76 -15.76 -15.40 -20.27
N MET A 77 -15.75 -15.91 -19.04
CA MET A 77 -16.91 -15.86 -18.14
C MET A 77 -17.41 -14.42 -17.93
N LEU A 78 -16.52 -13.49 -17.62
CA LEU A 78 -16.89 -12.09 -17.43
C LEU A 78 -17.43 -11.45 -18.71
N ARG A 79 -16.84 -11.77 -19.86
CA ARG A 79 -17.31 -11.30 -21.17
C ARG A 79 -18.71 -11.84 -21.50
N GLU A 80 -18.99 -13.10 -21.22
CA GLU A 80 -20.32 -13.72 -21.39
C GLU A 80 -21.38 -13.04 -20.50
N LYS A 81 -20.96 -12.57 -19.31
CA LYS A 81 -21.80 -11.77 -18.40
C LYS A 81 -21.87 -10.29 -18.78
N GLY A 82 -21.35 -9.91 -19.96
CA GLY A 82 -21.51 -8.58 -20.54
C GLY A 82 -20.43 -7.57 -20.12
N ILE A 83 -19.35 -7.99 -19.45
CA ILE A 83 -18.22 -7.10 -19.14
C ILE A 83 -17.39 -6.84 -20.39
N LYS A 84 -17.11 -5.56 -20.63
CA LYS A 84 -16.40 -5.06 -21.81
C LYS A 84 -15.22 -4.18 -21.40
N LYS A 85 -14.37 -3.87 -22.36
CA LYS A 85 -13.29 -2.89 -22.21
C LYS A 85 -13.82 -1.56 -21.67
N GLY A 86 -13.17 -1.05 -20.63
CA GLY A 86 -13.53 0.19 -19.93
C GLY A 86 -14.60 0.07 -18.84
N ASP A 87 -15.30 -1.08 -18.73
CA ASP A 87 -16.26 -1.30 -17.65
C ASP A 87 -15.55 -1.36 -16.29
N MET A 88 -16.18 -0.77 -15.27
CA MET A 88 -15.70 -0.77 -13.89
C MET A 88 -16.20 -2.00 -13.13
N VAL A 89 -15.30 -2.79 -12.55
CA VAL A 89 -15.63 -3.99 -11.80
C VAL A 89 -15.04 -3.90 -10.39
N MET A 90 -15.89 -3.92 -9.36
CA MET A 90 -15.46 -3.94 -7.97
C MET A 90 -15.14 -5.38 -7.53
N VAL A 91 -13.97 -5.57 -6.92
CA VAL A 91 -13.46 -6.87 -6.50
C VAL A 91 -13.16 -6.88 -5.02
N ILE A 92 -13.91 -7.70 -4.25
CA ILE A 92 -13.86 -7.80 -2.80
C ILE A 92 -13.54 -9.24 -2.41
N LEU A 93 -12.27 -9.63 -2.48
CA LEU A 93 -11.85 -11.04 -2.38
C LEU A 93 -10.85 -11.33 -1.27
N LYS A 94 -10.75 -10.48 -0.23
CA LYS A 94 -9.78 -10.70 0.85
C LYS A 94 -8.40 -11.07 0.27
N ARG A 95 -7.93 -12.29 0.53
CA ARG A 95 -6.69 -12.88 -0.02
C ARG A 95 -6.96 -14.20 -0.75
N HIS A 96 -8.21 -14.44 -1.18
CA HIS A 96 -8.56 -15.65 -1.95
C HIS A 96 -7.81 -15.70 -3.28
N TYR A 97 -7.34 -16.87 -3.69
CA TYR A 97 -6.55 -17.03 -4.92
C TYR A 97 -7.31 -16.61 -6.18
N GLN A 98 -8.64 -16.62 -6.17
CA GLN A 98 -9.47 -16.13 -7.28
C GLN A 98 -9.27 -14.63 -7.57
N PHE A 99 -8.70 -13.87 -6.64
CA PHE A 99 -8.30 -12.48 -6.91
C PHE A 99 -7.30 -12.39 -8.07
N TRP A 100 -6.32 -13.29 -8.14
CA TRP A 100 -5.32 -13.30 -9.22
C TRP A 100 -5.93 -13.69 -10.55
N PHE A 101 -6.85 -14.63 -10.59
CA PHE A 101 -7.60 -14.95 -11.81
C PHE A 101 -8.41 -13.75 -12.29
N THR A 102 -9.10 -13.08 -11.37
CA THR A 102 -10.00 -11.97 -11.68
C THR A 102 -9.23 -10.73 -12.14
N ILE A 103 -8.15 -10.32 -11.45
CA ILE A 103 -7.40 -9.12 -11.83
C ILE A 103 -6.71 -9.30 -13.20
N LEU A 104 -6.12 -10.47 -13.45
CA LEU A 104 -5.52 -10.79 -14.76
C LEU A 104 -6.58 -10.82 -15.86
N ALA A 105 -7.75 -11.42 -15.59
CA ALA A 105 -8.87 -11.46 -16.54
C ALA A 105 -9.37 -10.05 -16.91
N LEU A 106 -9.54 -9.17 -15.92
CA LEU A 106 -9.97 -7.79 -16.16
C LEU A 106 -8.92 -7.02 -16.95
N HIS A 107 -7.63 -7.22 -16.69
CA HIS A 107 -6.57 -6.63 -17.50
C HIS A 107 -6.60 -7.14 -18.94
N LYS A 108 -6.80 -8.46 -19.15
CA LYS A 108 -6.95 -9.04 -20.49
C LYS A 108 -8.13 -8.45 -21.26
N LEU A 109 -9.25 -8.21 -20.59
CA LEU A 109 -10.42 -7.58 -21.22
C LEU A 109 -10.26 -6.06 -21.43
N GLY A 110 -9.25 -5.42 -20.83
CA GLY A 110 -9.15 -3.96 -20.77
C GLY A 110 -10.24 -3.33 -19.91
N ALA A 111 -10.86 -4.10 -19.01
CA ALA A 111 -11.80 -3.60 -18.00
C ALA A 111 -11.01 -3.05 -16.81
N VAL A 112 -11.63 -2.13 -16.06
CA VAL A 112 -10.98 -1.43 -14.97
C VAL A 112 -11.35 -2.10 -13.65
N ILE A 113 -10.36 -2.63 -12.95
CA ILE A 113 -10.58 -3.21 -11.63
C ILE A 113 -10.65 -2.11 -10.55
N ILE A 114 -11.57 -2.28 -9.60
CA ILE A 114 -11.68 -1.50 -8.36
C ILE A 114 -11.50 -2.48 -7.19
N PRO A 115 -10.27 -2.68 -6.71
CA PRO A 115 -10.05 -3.48 -5.51
C PRO A 115 -10.70 -2.82 -4.29
N ALA A 116 -11.38 -3.61 -3.47
CA ALA A 116 -12.06 -3.10 -2.30
C ALA A 116 -11.97 -4.08 -1.13
N THR A 117 -11.93 -3.54 0.08
CA THR A 117 -11.85 -4.34 1.30
C THR A 117 -13.20 -4.96 1.66
N PHE A 118 -13.16 -6.14 2.27
CA PHE A 118 -14.34 -6.83 2.80
C PHE A 118 -14.97 -6.14 4.03
N MET A 119 -14.34 -5.09 4.55
CA MET A 119 -14.85 -4.31 5.68
C MET A 119 -15.78 -3.16 5.28
N LEU A 120 -16.14 -3.05 3.99
CA LEU A 120 -17.06 -2.03 3.52
C LEU A 120 -18.47 -2.25 4.09
N GLN A 121 -19.12 -1.14 4.44
CA GLN A 121 -20.52 -1.12 4.82
C GLN A 121 -21.40 -0.68 3.64
N LYS A 122 -22.70 -0.90 3.75
CA LYS A 122 -23.69 -0.50 2.73
C LYS A 122 -23.44 0.90 2.14
N HIS A 123 -23.28 1.90 2.99
CA HIS A 123 -23.08 3.30 2.54
C HIS A 123 -21.79 3.50 1.74
N ASP A 124 -20.75 2.77 2.07
CA ASP A 124 -19.49 2.78 1.32
C ASP A 124 -19.64 2.18 -0.08
N ILE A 125 -20.42 1.10 -0.18
CA ILE A 125 -20.69 0.41 -1.44
C ILE A 125 -21.55 1.31 -2.33
N VAL A 126 -22.62 1.89 -1.78
CA VAL A 126 -23.50 2.85 -2.51
C VAL A 126 -22.68 4.01 -3.08
N TYR A 127 -21.81 4.60 -2.25
CA TYR A 127 -20.96 5.70 -2.72
C TYR A 127 -20.06 5.27 -3.88
N ARG A 128 -19.32 4.16 -3.72
CA ARG A 128 -18.36 3.67 -4.73
C ARG A 128 -19.06 3.27 -6.03
N ALA A 129 -20.17 2.55 -5.92
CA ALA A 129 -20.93 2.09 -7.07
C ALA A 129 -21.41 3.25 -7.94
N ASN A 130 -21.99 4.28 -7.32
CA ASN A 130 -22.50 5.43 -8.04
C ASN A 130 -21.39 6.36 -8.56
N ALA A 131 -20.33 6.60 -7.76
CA ALA A 131 -19.23 7.46 -8.16
C ALA A 131 -18.46 6.91 -9.37
N ALA A 132 -18.20 5.60 -9.37
CA ALA A 132 -17.46 4.94 -10.45
C ALA A 132 -18.36 4.32 -11.54
N THR A 133 -19.68 4.30 -11.36
CA THR A 133 -20.62 3.60 -12.25
C THR A 133 -20.23 2.12 -12.38
N ILE A 134 -20.07 1.44 -11.23
CA ILE A 134 -19.64 0.04 -11.17
C ILE A 134 -20.70 -0.85 -11.81
N LYS A 135 -20.27 -1.67 -12.78
CA LYS A 135 -21.14 -2.55 -13.53
C LYS A 135 -21.27 -3.95 -12.94
N ALA A 136 -20.19 -4.45 -12.34
CA ALA A 136 -20.19 -5.77 -11.73
C ALA A 136 -19.44 -5.76 -10.38
N VAL A 137 -19.84 -6.70 -9.52
CA VAL A 137 -19.18 -6.98 -8.23
C VAL A 137 -18.76 -8.44 -8.19
N VAL A 138 -17.47 -8.70 -7.95
CA VAL A 138 -16.95 -10.03 -7.61
C VAL A 138 -16.61 -10.01 -6.12
N CYS A 139 -17.32 -10.80 -5.32
CA CYS A 139 -17.30 -10.70 -3.87
C CYS A 139 -17.10 -12.06 -3.21
N THR A 140 -16.43 -12.05 -2.05
CA THR A 140 -16.37 -13.24 -1.19
C THR A 140 -17.72 -13.49 -0.52
N GLY A 141 -18.05 -14.78 -0.31
CA GLY A 141 -19.16 -15.20 0.53
C GLY A 141 -18.81 -15.30 2.02
N ASP A 142 -17.53 -15.05 2.37
CA ASP A 142 -17.09 -15.10 3.76
C ASP A 142 -17.47 -13.81 4.50
N GLY A 143 -18.07 -13.96 5.68
CA GLY A 143 -18.53 -12.84 6.49
C GLY A 143 -19.83 -12.24 5.96
N ASP A 144 -20.04 -10.94 6.22
CA ASP A 144 -21.28 -10.20 5.94
C ASP A 144 -21.22 -9.30 4.70
N ILE A 145 -20.05 -9.20 4.05
CA ILE A 145 -19.84 -8.24 2.95
C ILE A 145 -20.79 -8.46 1.76
N ALA A 146 -21.14 -9.71 1.43
CA ALA A 146 -22.10 -9.99 0.37
C ALA A 146 -23.52 -9.52 0.74
N GLU A 147 -23.90 -9.53 2.03
CA GLU A 147 -25.14 -8.96 2.54
C GLU A 147 -25.13 -7.43 2.42
N GLN A 148 -24.02 -6.78 2.78
CA GLN A 148 -23.84 -5.34 2.60
C GLN A 148 -23.98 -4.91 1.12
N VAL A 149 -23.53 -5.76 0.18
CA VAL A 149 -23.72 -5.53 -1.26
C VAL A 149 -25.21 -5.62 -1.62
N ASP A 150 -25.92 -6.68 -1.19
CA ASP A 150 -27.34 -6.84 -1.49
C ASP A 150 -28.18 -5.71 -0.93
N GLU A 151 -27.91 -5.26 0.30
CA GLU A 151 -28.58 -4.11 0.89
C GLU A 151 -28.33 -2.80 0.14
N ALA A 152 -27.17 -2.69 -0.54
CA ALA A 152 -26.82 -1.51 -1.33
C ALA A 152 -27.50 -1.48 -2.72
N LEU A 153 -27.86 -2.65 -3.29
CA LEU A 153 -28.35 -2.77 -4.66
C LEU A 153 -29.51 -1.83 -5.04
N PRO A 154 -30.54 -1.61 -4.18
CA PRO A 154 -31.63 -0.70 -4.52
C PRO A 154 -31.17 0.72 -4.84
N GLU A 155 -29.98 1.11 -4.33
CA GLU A 155 -29.39 2.43 -4.51
C GLU A 155 -28.22 2.41 -5.54
N CYS A 156 -27.94 1.25 -6.15
CA CYS A 156 -26.82 1.03 -7.08
C CYS A 156 -27.29 0.52 -8.46
N PRO A 157 -28.02 1.33 -9.25
CA PRO A 157 -28.67 0.86 -10.48
C PRO A 157 -27.68 0.45 -11.59
N SER A 158 -26.40 0.79 -11.47
CA SER A 158 -25.36 0.40 -12.44
C SER A 158 -24.84 -1.02 -12.25
N ILE A 159 -25.06 -1.64 -11.09
CA ILE A 159 -24.61 -3.01 -10.83
C ILE A 159 -25.56 -4.00 -11.51
N GLU A 160 -25.11 -4.57 -12.62
CA GLU A 160 -25.88 -5.54 -13.42
C GLU A 160 -25.50 -6.98 -13.06
N THR A 161 -24.27 -7.24 -12.65
CA THR A 161 -23.70 -8.57 -12.43
C THR A 161 -23.10 -8.70 -11.03
N ARG A 162 -23.40 -9.82 -10.37
CA ARG A 162 -22.86 -10.17 -9.04
C ARG A 162 -22.35 -11.59 -9.09
N ILE A 163 -21.08 -11.76 -8.75
CA ILE A 163 -20.39 -13.05 -8.77
C ILE A 163 -19.85 -13.34 -7.37
N ILE A 164 -20.19 -14.51 -6.82
CA ILE A 164 -19.75 -14.90 -5.48
C ILE A 164 -18.62 -15.93 -5.55
N VAL A 165 -17.63 -15.72 -4.68
CA VAL A 165 -16.53 -16.66 -4.41
C VAL A 165 -16.72 -17.20 -3.01
N ASN A 166 -16.47 -18.48 -2.79
CA ASN A 166 -16.66 -19.17 -1.50
C ASN A 166 -18.11 -19.09 -0.99
N GLY A 167 -18.98 -19.86 -1.57
CA GLY A 167 -20.38 -19.96 -1.12
C GLY A 167 -21.36 -19.87 -2.27
N LYS A 168 -22.65 -19.93 -1.89
CA LYS A 168 -23.78 -19.78 -2.81
C LYS A 168 -24.73 -18.73 -2.23
N ARG A 169 -25.29 -17.87 -3.09
CA ARG A 169 -26.21 -16.84 -2.68
C ARG A 169 -27.25 -16.60 -3.77
N ASP A 170 -28.51 -16.48 -3.39
CA ASP A 170 -29.60 -16.25 -4.33
C ASP A 170 -29.39 -14.93 -5.09
N GLY A 171 -29.55 -15.00 -6.42
CA GLY A 171 -29.33 -13.86 -7.30
C GLY A 171 -27.86 -13.52 -7.57
N TRP A 172 -26.95 -14.37 -7.16
CA TRP A 172 -25.51 -14.29 -7.47
C TRP A 172 -25.07 -15.46 -8.34
N ASP A 173 -24.19 -15.20 -9.26
CA ASP A 173 -23.51 -16.22 -10.05
C ASP A 173 -22.38 -16.88 -9.21
N ASP A 174 -22.20 -18.18 -9.34
CA ASP A 174 -21.10 -18.91 -8.67
C ASP A 174 -19.83 -18.83 -9.52
N PHE A 175 -18.79 -18.21 -8.97
CA PHE A 175 -17.53 -17.94 -9.68
C PHE A 175 -16.92 -19.23 -10.28
N MET A 176 -16.72 -20.26 -9.43
CA MET A 176 -16.02 -21.47 -9.84
C MET A 176 -16.83 -22.25 -10.88
N THR A 177 -18.13 -22.41 -10.62
CA THR A 177 -19.03 -23.13 -11.53
C THR A 177 -19.12 -22.51 -12.90
N ASP A 178 -19.18 -21.18 -13.00
CA ASP A 178 -19.33 -20.52 -14.28
C ASP A 178 -17.98 -20.38 -15.00
N MET A 179 -16.89 -20.14 -14.25
CA MET A 179 -15.54 -20.15 -14.81
C MET A 179 -15.20 -21.52 -15.41
N GLU A 180 -15.56 -22.63 -14.76
CA GLU A 180 -15.29 -23.98 -15.28
C GLU A 180 -15.98 -24.26 -16.61
N LYS A 181 -17.15 -23.68 -16.86
CA LYS A 181 -17.89 -23.81 -18.13
C LYS A 181 -17.34 -22.95 -19.26
N ALA A 182 -16.66 -21.85 -18.91
CA ALA A 182 -16.18 -20.88 -19.90
C ALA A 182 -15.03 -21.46 -20.75
N ASP A 183 -14.88 -20.95 -21.98
CA ASP A 183 -13.79 -21.32 -22.88
C ASP A 183 -12.43 -20.94 -22.28
N SER A 184 -11.43 -21.78 -22.46
CA SER A 184 -10.04 -21.52 -22.07
C SER A 184 -9.22 -20.78 -23.13
N HIS A 185 -9.78 -20.58 -24.33
CA HIS A 185 -9.13 -19.80 -25.36
C HIS A 185 -9.63 -18.35 -25.34
N LEU A 186 -8.71 -17.41 -25.19
CA LEU A 186 -8.98 -15.98 -25.21
C LEU A 186 -8.11 -15.30 -26.27
N GLU A 187 -8.74 -14.67 -27.25
CA GLU A 187 -8.03 -13.78 -28.17
C GLU A 187 -7.61 -12.51 -27.45
N ARG A 188 -6.38 -12.04 -27.74
CA ARG A 188 -5.85 -10.80 -27.15
C ARG A 188 -6.74 -9.61 -27.51
N VAL A 189 -7.24 -8.92 -26.49
CA VAL A 189 -7.92 -7.64 -26.65
C VAL A 189 -6.86 -6.53 -26.79
N ASP A 190 -7.04 -5.65 -27.79
CA ASP A 190 -6.13 -4.52 -27.95
C ASP A 190 -6.31 -3.51 -26.80
N THR A 191 -5.24 -3.27 -26.07
CA THR A 191 -5.14 -2.28 -25.01
C THR A 191 -3.93 -1.38 -25.27
N LYS A 192 -3.97 -0.14 -24.77
CA LYS A 192 -2.86 0.79 -24.85
C LYS A 192 -2.29 1.06 -23.47
N TYR A 193 -0.98 1.25 -23.37
CA TYR A 193 -0.28 1.49 -22.11
C TYR A 193 -0.86 2.64 -21.27
N TYR A 194 -1.50 3.62 -21.91
CA TYR A 194 -2.08 4.80 -21.26
C TYR A 194 -3.55 4.65 -20.88
N GLU A 195 -4.22 3.55 -21.27
CA GLU A 195 -5.62 3.30 -20.92
C GLU A 195 -5.77 2.96 -19.43
N PRO A 196 -6.90 3.35 -18.80
CA PRO A 196 -7.18 3.00 -17.40
C PRO A 196 -7.19 1.49 -17.18
N MET A 197 -6.56 1.06 -16.09
CA MET A 197 -6.46 -0.35 -15.72
C MET A 197 -7.02 -0.62 -14.33
N ILE A 198 -6.78 0.30 -13.41
CA ILE A 198 -7.15 0.13 -11.99
C ILE A 198 -7.51 1.47 -11.38
N VAL A 199 -8.52 1.46 -10.50
CA VAL A 199 -8.93 2.63 -9.70
C VAL A 199 -8.96 2.25 -8.24
N TYR A 200 -8.27 3.04 -7.42
CA TYR A 200 -8.29 2.91 -5.97
C TYR A 200 -9.11 4.02 -5.32
N PHE A 201 -9.97 3.64 -4.40
CA PHE A 201 -10.61 4.58 -3.51
C PHE A 201 -9.68 4.90 -2.33
N SER A 202 -9.03 6.06 -2.37
CA SER A 202 -8.16 6.53 -1.29
C SER A 202 -8.94 7.37 -0.29
N SER A 203 -8.71 7.13 1.02
CA SER A 203 -9.31 7.93 2.07
C SER A 203 -8.69 9.33 2.07
N GLY A 204 -9.48 10.33 1.70
CA GLY A 204 -9.12 11.73 1.92
C GLY A 204 -9.23 12.11 3.40
N THR A 205 -8.46 13.11 3.82
CA THR A 205 -8.55 13.69 5.18
C THR A 205 -9.88 14.41 5.42
N THR A 206 -10.58 14.79 4.36
CA THR A 206 -11.87 15.51 4.40
C THR A 206 -12.83 14.98 3.35
N GLY A 207 -13.89 14.30 3.77
CA GLY A 207 -15.01 13.91 2.90
C GLY A 207 -14.93 12.50 2.31
N ASN A 208 -15.60 12.29 1.19
CA ASN A 208 -15.68 11.00 0.50
C ASN A 208 -14.33 10.57 -0.09
N PRO A 209 -14.08 9.25 -0.21
CA PRO A 209 -12.86 8.73 -0.83
C PRO A 209 -12.65 9.27 -2.26
N LYS A 210 -11.40 9.58 -2.60
CA LYS A 210 -10.99 9.97 -3.95
C LYS A 210 -10.72 8.73 -4.80
N MET A 211 -10.93 8.81 -6.11
CA MET A 211 -10.71 7.72 -7.06
C MET A 211 -9.40 7.91 -7.81
N ALA A 212 -8.28 7.45 -7.26
CA ALA A 212 -6.98 7.49 -7.93
C ALA A 212 -6.96 6.49 -9.10
N MET A 213 -6.83 6.99 -10.34
CA MET A 213 -6.89 6.18 -11.55
C MET A 213 -5.49 5.95 -12.11
N HIS A 214 -5.15 4.67 -12.37
CA HIS A 214 -3.88 4.30 -12.98
C HIS A 214 -4.08 3.62 -14.34
N ALA A 215 -3.11 3.85 -15.23
CA ALA A 215 -3.00 3.20 -16.52
C ALA A 215 -2.17 1.91 -16.45
N HIS A 216 -2.08 1.15 -17.55
CA HIS A 216 -1.26 -0.07 -17.62
C HIS A 216 0.22 0.15 -17.26
N THR A 217 0.75 1.37 -17.41
CA THR A 217 2.11 1.73 -16.96
C THR A 217 2.34 1.61 -15.46
N TYR A 218 1.27 1.58 -14.65
CA TYR A 218 1.36 1.34 -13.21
C TYR A 218 1.92 -0.06 -12.91
N ALA A 219 1.44 -1.08 -13.62
CA ALA A 219 1.97 -2.43 -13.47
C ALA A 219 3.46 -2.49 -13.83
N LEU A 220 3.86 -1.83 -14.93
CA LEU A 220 5.26 -1.76 -15.35
C LEU A 220 6.15 -1.09 -14.30
N ALA A 221 5.71 0.00 -13.71
CA ALA A 221 6.49 0.71 -12.70
C ALA A 221 6.74 -0.13 -11.44
N HIS A 222 5.89 -1.11 -11.14
CA HIS A 222 6.12 -2.05 -10.03
C HIS A 222 7.26 -3.06 -10.26
N LEU A 223 7.75 -3.22 -11.50
CA LEU A 223 9.02 -3.91 -11.73
C LEU A 223 10.12 -3.34 -10.83
N THR A 224 10.17 -2.01 -10.71
CA THR A 224 11.19 -1.34 -9.89
C THR A 224 11.00 -1.59 -8.39
N THR A 225 9.76 -1.75 -7.94
CA THR A 225 9.43 -2.09 -6.55
C THR A 225 9.99 -3.46 -6.17
N ALA A 226 9.75 -4.48 -6.99
CA ALA A 226 10.23 -5.84 -6.70
C ALA A 226 11.75 -5.96 -6.86
N LYS A 227 12.30 -5.44 -7.97
CA LYS A 227 13.71 -5.63 -8.29
C LYS A 227 14.64 -4.80 -7.42
N TYR A 228 14.32 -3.52 -7.19
CA TYR A 228 15.26 -2.59 -6.55
C TYR A 228 14.94 -2.27 -5.10
N TRP A 229 13.82 -2.79 -4.58
CA TRP A 229 13.46 -2.56 -3.19
C TRP A 229 13.11 -3.85 -2.43
N HIS A 230 12.33 -4.78 -3.00
CA HIS A 230 12.03 -6.07 -2.35
C HIS A 230 13.16 -7.11 -2.51
N ASP A 231 14.16 -6.84 -3.33
CA ASP A 231 15.25 -7.77 -3.67
C ASP A 231 14.73 -9.11 -4.20
N VAL A 232 13.69 -9.05 -5.04
CA VAL A 232 13.05 -10.24 -5.60
C VAL A 232 13.79 -10.70 -6.86
N THR A 233 14.07 -11.98 -6.89
CA THR A 233 14.65 -12.70 -8.05
C THR A 233 13.73 -13.84 -8.46
N ALA A 234 14.03 -14.52 -9.57
CA ALA A 234 13.23 -15.64 -10.06
C ALA A 234 13.15 -16.84 -9.08
N ASP A 235 14.12 -16.96 -8.16
CA ASP A 235 14.14 -18.01 -7.14
C ASP A 235 13.48 -17.59 -5.82
N SER A 236 13.01 -16.34 -5.74
CA SER A 236 12.40 -15.80 -4.53
C SER A 236 11.01 -16.37 -4.28
N VAL A 237 10.68 -16.52 -2.99
CA VAL A 237 9.32 -16.68 -2.49
C VAL A 237 9.02 -15.45 -1.64
N HIS A 238 8.22 -14.54 -2.19
CA HIS A 238 7.95 -13.25 -1.57
C HIS A 238 6.59 -13.22 -0.86
N LEU A 239 6.60 -12.76 0.39
CA LEU A 239 5.38 -12.51 1.18
C LEU A 239 5.22 -11.01 1.45
N THR A 240 4.12 -10.42 0.98
CA THR A 240 3.64 -9.11 1.44
C THR A 240 2.40 -9.27 2.30
N ILE A 241 2.42 -8.72 3.51
CA ILE A 241 1.25 -8.72 4.40
C ILE A 241 0.38 -7.53 4.05
N ALA A 242 -0.63 -7.77 3.22
CA ALA A 242 -1.65 -6.79 2.82
C ALA A 242 -2.94 -7.50 2.37
N ASP A 243 -4.09 -6.85 2.58
CA ASP A 243 -5.37 -7.25 1.99
C ASP A 243 -5.45 -6.80 0.53
N THR A 244 -6.07 -7.61 -0.35
CA THR A 244 -6.15 -7.31 -1.78
C THR A 244 -7.00 -6.10 -2.12
N GLY A 245 -7.82 -5.64 -1.20
CA GLY A 245 -8.59 -4.39 -1.33
C GLY A 245 -7.76 -3.11 -1.20
N TRP A 246 -6.46 -3.21 -0.90
CA TRP A 246 -5.57 -2.07 -0.73
C TRP A 246 -4.50 -2.00 -1.82
N GLY A 247 -4.11 -0.79 -2.21
CA GLY A 247 -3.06 -0.56 -3.20
C GLY A 247 -1.75 -1.30 -2.86
N LYS A 248 -1.38 -1.40 -1.58
CA LYS A 248 -0.17 -2.10 -1.15
C LYS A 248 -0.14 -3.59 -1.55
N ALA A 249 -1.30 -4.24 -1.78
CA ALA A 249 -1.31 -5.64 -2.21
C ALA A 249 -0.57 -5.84 -3.54
N VAL A 250 -0.78 -4.97 -4.51
CA VAL A 250 -0.13 -5.09 -5.82
C VAL A 250 1.35 -4.68 -5.82
N TRP A 251 1.81 -4.03 -4.75
CA TRP A 251 3.22 -3.65 -4.57
C TRP A 251 4.12 -4.85 -4.26
N GLY A 252 3.57 -5.97 -3.78
CA GLY A 252 4.36 -7.13 -3.40
C GLY A 252 3.61 -8.46 -3.52
N LYS A 253 2.49 -8.50 -4.27
CA LYS A 253 1.74 -9.76 -4.47
C LYS A 253 1.32 -9.98 -5.93
N LEU A 254 1.81 -9.18 -6.87
CA LEU A 254 1.35 -9.32 -8.26
C LEU A 254 2.39 -8.82 -9.25
N TYR A 255 2.44 -7.50 -9.49
CA TYR A 255 3.09 -6.98 -10.70
C TYR A 255 4.61 -7.19 -10.69
N GLY A 256 5.29 -6.59 -9.76
CA GLY A 256 6.75 -6.60 -9.72
C GLY A 256 7.33 -8.00 -9.55
N GLU A 257 6.73 -8.79 -8.67
CA GLU A 257 7.15 -10.16 -8.40
C GLU A 257 7.04 -11.04 -9.64
N MET A 258 5.94 -10.89 -10.41
CA MET A 258 5.76 -11.65 -11.65
C MET A 258 6.66 -11.13 -12.78
N PHE A 259 7.00 -9.83 -12.84
CA PHE A 259 8.06 -9.35 -13.74
C PHE A 259 9.41 -10.02 -13.47
N MET A 260 9.68 -10.31 -12.20
CA MET A 260 10.90 -11.01 -11.76
C MET A 260 10.77 -12.53 -11.86
N GLU A 261 9.67 -13.04 -12.44
CA GLU A 261 9.39 -14.47 -12.62
C GLU A 261 9.37 -15.26 -11.29
N SER A 262 9.12 -14.58 -10.16
CA SER A 262 9.15 -15.17 -8.83
C SER A 262 7.82 -15.81 -8.42
N CYS A 263 7.86 -16.57 -7.32
CA CYS A 263 6.65 -17.11 -6.70
C CYS A 263 6.10 -16.13 -5.67
N VAL A 264 4.87 -15.67 -5.89
CA VAL A 264 4.11 -14.89 -4.90
C VAL A 264 3.58 -15.84 -3.82
N PHE A 265 3.85 -15.54 -2.56
CA PHE A 265 3.28 -16.28 -1.45
C PHE A 265 2.08 -15.53 -0.86
N VAL A 266 0.99 -16.24 -0.60
CA VAL A 266 -0.26 -15.71 -0.04
C VAL A 266 -0.72 -16.54 1.13
N TYR A 267 -0.81 -15.90 2.30
CA TYR A 267 -1.46 -16.46 3.47
C TYR A 267 -2.83 -15.79 3.65
N ASP A 268 -3.89 -16.56 3.50
CA ASP A 268 -5.29 -16.10 3.56
C ASP A 268 -5.86 -16.32 4.96
N TYR A 269 -5.64 -15.34 5.84
CA TYR A 269 -6.07 -15.35 7.24
C TYR A 269 -7.14 -14.28 7.51
N ASP A 270 -7.93 -14.46 8.54
CA ASP A 270 -8.91 -13.45 8.98
C ASP A 270 -8.30 -12.43 9.94
N LYS A 271 -7.51 -12.90 10.90
CA LYS A 271 -6.85 -12.07 11.91
C LYS A 271 -5.35 -12.32 11.91
N PHE A 272 -4.56 -11.25 12.02
CA PHE A 272 -3.11 -11.34 12.14
C PHE A 272 -2.70 -11.92 13.49
N HIS A 273 -1.83 -12.93 13.46
CA HIS A 273 -1.14 -13.50 14.61
C HIS A 273 0.35 -13.59 14.30
N ALA A 274 1.18 -12.94 15.13
CA ALA A 274 2.62 -12.84 14.88
C ALA A 274 3.30 -14.22 14.84
N SER A 275 2.96 -15.11 15.78
CA SER A 275 3.48 -16.49 15.83
C SER A 275 3.13 -17.32 14.59
N GLU A 276 1.94 -17.13 14.02
CA GLU A 276 1.57 -17.81 12.77
C GLU A 276 2.41 -17.31 11.60
N ILE A 277 2.64 -15.99 11.49
CA ILE A 277 3.47 -15.43 10.42
C ILE A 277 4.91 -15.94 10.55
N LEU A 278 5.50 -15.95 11.75
CA LEU A 278 6.84 -16.51 11.96
C LEU A 278 6.92 -17.98 11.56
N SER A 279 5.92 -18.79 11.92
CA SER A 279 5.81 -20.20 11.50
C SER A 279 5.69 -20.34 9.97
N ILE A 280 4.97 -19.43 9.30
CA ILE A 280 4.84 -19.38 7.83
C ILE A 280 6.19 -19.04 7.18
N LEU A 281 6.93 -18.07 7.71
CA LEU A 281 8.25 -17.72 7.20
C LEU A 281 9.19 -18.94 7.24
N GLU A 282 9.19 -19.69 8.34
CA GLU A 282 9.96 -20.90 8.52
C GLU A 282 9.50 -22.03 7.59
N LYS A 283 8.21 -22.40 7.65
CA LYS A 283 7.63 -23.55 6.94
C LYS A 283 7.82 -23.44 5.43
N TYR A 284 7.53 -22.28 4.86
CA TYR A 284 7.53 -22.08 3.41
C TYR A 284 8.85 -21.50 2.87
N LYS A 285 9.84 -21.35 3.75
CA LYS A 285 11.16 -20.84 3.38
C LYS A 285 11.05 -19.51 2.61
N ILE A 286 10.27 -18.59 3.17
CA ILE A 286 10.08 -17.25 2.61
C ILE A 286 11.45 -16.56 2.53
N THR A 287 11.76 -15.98 1.37
CA THR A 287 13.06 -15.35 1.13
C THR A 287 13.04 -13.84 1.34
N SER A 288 11.88 -13.22 1.13
CA SER A 288 11.72 -11.78 1.29
C SER A 288 10.32 -11.43 1.83
N LEU A 289 10.27 -10.50 2.80
CA LEU A 289 9.06 -10.11 3.52
C LEU A 289 8.81 -8.61 3.39
N CYS A 290 7.58 -8.22 3.08
CA CYS A 290 7.13 -6.84 3.19
C CYS A 290 5.90 -6.72 4.10
N CYS A 291 6.00 -5.91 5.15
CA CYS A 291 4.84 -5.58 5.97
C CYS A 291 4.99 -4.20 6.66
N PRO A 292 3.92 -3.64 7.23
CA PRO A 292 4.01 -2.40 8.01
C PRO A 292 4.89 -2.55 9.27
N PRO A 293 5.51 -1.48 9.76
CA PRO A 293 6.29 -1.49 11.01
C PRO A 293 5.53 -2.06 12.21
N THR A 294 4.22 -1.82 12.30
CA THR A 294 3.35 -2.37 13.35
C THR A 294 3.40 -3.90 13.40
N MET A 295 3.48 -4.59 12.25
CA MET A 295 3.58 -6.05 12.21
C MET A 295 4.92 -6.55 12.74
N PHE A 296 6.03 -5.86 12.42
CA PHE A 296 7.34 -6.16 13.00
C PHE A 296 7.34 -5.98 14.52
N ARG A 297 6.68 -4.94 15.05
CA ARG A 297 6.53 -4.78 16.50
C ARG A 297 5.80 -5.95 17.16
N PHE A 298 4.79 -6.52 16.52
CA PHE A 298 4.10 -7.69 17.05
C PHE A 298 4.98 -8.94 16.97
N MET A 299 5.71 -9.15 15.87
CA MET A 299 6.65 -10.27 15.76
C MET A 299 7.77 -10.19 16.80
N LEU A 300 8.25 -9.00 17.13
CA LEU A 300 9.25 -8.77 18.19
C LEU A 300 8.73 -8.98 19.63
N GLN A 301 7.42 -9.24 19.81
CA GLN A 301 6.87 -9.66 21.10
C GLN A 301 6.92 -11.18 21.29
N GLU A 302 7.15 -11.93 20.21
CA GLU A 302 7.38 -13.37 20.22
C GLU A 302 8.88 -13.66 20.40
N ASP A 303 9.22 -14.88 20.77
CA ASP A 303 10.62 -15.36 20.74
C ASP A 303 11.04 -15.67 19.29
N VAL A 304 11.52 -14.65 18.58
CA VAL A 304 11.92 -14.75 17.17
C VAL A 304 13.03 -15.78 16.97
N SER A 305 13.89 -15.97 17.97
CA SER A 305 15.01 -16.92 17.92
C SER A 305 14.57 -18.38 17.91
N SER A 306 13.31 -18.66 18.29
CA SER A 306 12.72 -20.02 18.27
C SER A 306 12.33 -20.49 16.87
N TYR A 307 12.38 -19.63 15.85
CA TYR A 307 12.01 -19.94 14.46
C TYR A 307 13.25 -19.97 13.54
N ASP A 308 13.29 -20.94 12.61
CA ASP A 308 14.33 -20.98 11.56
C ASP A 308 14.03 -19.97 10.45
N LEU A 309 14.54 -18.76 10.59
CA LEU A 309 14.43 -17.68 9.60
C LEU A 309 15.63 -17.64 8.61
N SER A 310 16.45 -18.68 8.53
CA SER A 310 17.66 -18.71 7.68
C SER A 310 17.38 -18.51 6.18
N SER A 311 16.17 -18.78 5.73
CA SER A 311 15.73 -18.52 4.35
C SER A 311 15.39 -17.05 4.09
N LEU A 312 14.99 -16.30 5.12
CA LEU A 312 14.64 -14.89 5.00
C LEU A 312 15.90 -14.05 4.84
N LYS A 313 16.03 -13.36 3.72
CA LYS A 313 17.23 -12.59 3.37
C LYS A 313 16.99 -11.09 3.37
N TYR A 314 15.74 -10.67 3.16
CA TYR A 314 15.44 -9.28 2.92
C TYR A 314 14.07 -8.89 3.50
N CYS A 315 14.02 -7.74 4.16
CA CYS A 315 12.79 -7.22 4.74
C CYS A 315 12.56 -5.77 4.32
N THR A 316 11.37 -5.48 3.83
CA THR A 316 10.96 -4.13 3.43
C THR A 316 9.75 -3.67 4.22
N ILE A 317 9.66 -2.38 4.42
CA ILE A 317 8.54 -1.76 5.13
C ILE A 317 8.00 -0.55 4.39
N ALA A 318 6.69 -0.39 4.39
CA ALA A 318 5.99 0.80 3.91
C ALA A 318 4.59 0.92 4.50
N GLY A 319 3.98 2.10 4.33
CA GLY A 319 2.61 2.40 4.76
C GLY A 319 2.53 3.18 6.06
N GLU A 320 3.53 3.04 6.92
CA GLU A 320 3.77 3.82 8.12
C GLU A 320 5.26 4.14 8.18
N ALA A 321 5.65 5.24 8.80
CA ALA A 321 7.06 5.54 9.00
C ALA A 321 7.69 4.62 10.06
N LEU A 322 8.93 4.24 9.87
CA LEU A 322 9.66 3.30 10.72
C LEU A 322 10.21 3.99 11.96
N ASN A 323 9.86 3.47 13.14
CA ASN A 323 10.56 3.81 14.36
C ASN A 323 11.96 3.13 14.37
N PRO A 324 13.04 3.89 14.60
CA PRO A 324 14.41 3.34 14.70
C PRO A 324 14.58 2.18 15.68
N ASP A 325 13.83 2.17 16.79
CA ASP A 325 13.86 1.09 17.78
C ASP A 325 13.40 -0.25 17.19
N VAL A 326 12.37 -0.24 16.34
CA VAL A 326 11.90 -1.45 15.63
C VAL A 326 12.96 -1.96 14.67
N PHE A 327 13.64 -1.05 13.94
CA PHE A 327 14.76 -1.41 13.07
C PHE A 327 15.89 -2.09 13.86
N ASN A 328 16.33 -1.45 14.95
CA ASN A 328 17.46 -1.93 15.73
C ASN A 328 17.18 -3.31 16.35
N LYS A 329 16.02 -3.48 16.98
CA LYS A 329 15.62 -4.75 17.60
C LYS A 329 15.47 -5.88 16.58
N TRP A 330 14.85 -5.61 15.43
CA TRP A 330 14.73 -6.62 14.38
C TRP A 330 16.10 -7.03 13.84
N TYR A 331 17.02 -6.07 13.67
CA TYR A 331 18.37 -6.33 13.23
C TYR A 331 19.18 -7.12 14.28
N GLU A 332 19.03 -6.81 15.56
CA GLU A 332 19.67 -7.55 16.67
C GLU A 332 19.21 -9.00 16.71
N GLU A 333 17.91 -9.27 16.53
CA GLU A 333 17.34 -10.63 16.58
C GLU A 333 17.61 -11.47 15.32
N THR A 334 17.66 -10.83 14.14
CA THR A 334 17.68 -11.58 12.88
C THR A 334 18.91 -11.33 12.01
N GLY A 335 19.67 -10.27 12.26
CA GLY A 335 20.72 -9.79 11.37
C GLY A 335 20.22 -9.17 10.07
N ILE A 336 18.90 -9.01 9.88
CA ILE A 336 18.27 -8.49 8.66
C ILE A 336 17.86 -7.03 8.84
N LYS A 337 18.30 -6.15 7.95
CA LYS A 337 17.94 -4.73 7.94
C LYS A 337 16.51 -4.53 7.41
N LEU A 338 15.79 -3.56 7.96
CA LEU A 338 14.48 -3.14 7.47
C LEU A 338 14.66 -2.01 6.45
N MET A 339 14.30 -2.26 5.21
CA MET A 339 14.46 -1.31 4.11
C MET A 339 13.16 -0.54 3.92
N GLU A 340 13.12 0.71 4.43
CA GLU A 340 11.94 1.56 4.34
C GLU A 340 11.73 2.08 2.93
N GLY A 341 10.45 2.20 2.53
CA GLY A 341 10.03 2.81 1.29
C GLY A 341 8.75 3.63 1.45
N PHE A 342 8.68 4.72 0.71
CA PHE A 342 7.57 5.66 0.69
C PHE A 342 6.93 5.74 -0.69
N GLY A 343 5.62 5.81 -0.69
CA GLY A 343 4.78 6.08 -1.84
C GLY A 343 3.32 6.21 -1.41
N GLN A 344 2.46 6.45 -2.35
CA GLN A 344 1.05 6.74 -2.10
C GLN A 344 0.15 5.84 -2.94
N THR A 345 -1.17 5.95 -2.75
CA THR A 345 -2.15 5.33 -3.66
C THR A 345 -2.04 5.91 -5.07
N GLU A 346 -1.64 7.14 -5.17
CA GLU A 346 -1.46 7.94 -6.38
C GLU A 346 -0.16 7.62 -7.13
N THR A 347 0.75 6.83 -6.51
CA THR A 347 2.08 6.54 -7.07
C THR A 347 2.42 5.06 -6.92
N THR A 348 3.53 4.62 -7.50
CA THR A 348 4.27 3.46 -7.02
C THR A 348 5.26 3.92 -5.95
N LEU A 349 6.32 3.16 -5.71
CA LEU A 349 7.38 3.51 -4.78
C LEU A 349 8.11 4.77 -5.26
N LEU A 350 8.04 5.88 -4.51
CA LEU A 350 8.68 7.17 -4.84
C LEU A 350 10.09 7.30 -4.27
N ILE A 351 10.25 6.90 -3.02
CA ILE A 351 11.48 7.05 -2.24
C ILE A 351 11.73 5.74 -1.51
N ALA A 352 12.96 5.22 -1.54
CA ALA A 352 13.27 3.96 -0.88
C ALA A 352 14.74 3.81 -0.48
N ASN A 353 14.97 3.02 0.55
CA ASN A 353 16.26 2.38 0.78
C ASN A 353 16.37 1.21 -0.20
N ARG A 354 17.03 1.45 -1.34
CA ARG A 354 17.15 0.46 -2.43
C ARG A 354 18.12 -0.65 -2.09
N VAL A 355 18.01 -1.75 -2.79
CA VAL A 355 19.00 -2.86 -2.77
C VAL A 355 20.39 -2.29 -2.99
N GLY A 356 21.36 -2.72 -2.16
CA GLY A 356 22.73 -2.23 -2.18
C GLY A 356 23.01 -0.93 -1.42
N MET A 357 21.96 -0.23 -0.95
CA MET A 357 22.12 0.95 -0.09
C MET A 357 22.26 0.57 1.38
N GLU A 358 23.04 1.36 2.12
CA GLU A 358 23.05 1.32 3.58
C GLU A 358 21.87 2.15 4.12
N PRO A 359 20.87 1.53 4.77
CA PRO A 359 19.73 2.28 5.29
C PRO A 359 20.12 3.11 6.51
N LYS A 360 19.55 4.31 6.61
CA LYS A 360 19.60 5.11 7.83
C LYS A 360 18.27 4.88 8.58
N PRO A 361 18.28 4.30 9.79
CA PRO A 361 17.06 3.99 10.53
C PRO A 361 16.14 5.21 10.70
N GLY A 362 14.89 5.11 10.26
CA GLY A 362 13.90 6.20 10.24
C GLY A 362 13.94 7.08 8.99
N SER A 363 14.85 6.83 8.05
CA SER A 363 14.85 7.49 6.74
C SER A 363 14.12 6.63 5.71
N MET A 364 13.28 7.27 4.90
CA MET A 364 12.63 6.64 3.74
C MET A 364 13.62 6.21 2.64
N GLY A 365 14.89 6.65 2.70
CA GLY A 365 15.88 6.42 1.65
C GLY A 365 16.01 7.57 0.67
N LYS A 366 16.25 7.25 -0.60
CA LYS A 366 16.46 8.23 -1.69
C LYS A 366 15.41 8.06 -2.79
N PRO A 367 15.17 9.09 -3.62
CA PRO A 367 14.25 9.00 -4.76
C PRO A 367 14.53 7.79 -5.66
N MET A 368 13.46 7.17 -6.16
CA MET A 368 13.56 6.14 -7.18
C MET A 368 13.92 6.79 -8.52
N PRO A 369 14.90 6.26 -9.29
CA PRO A 369 15.45 6.93 -10.47
C PRO A 369 14.44 7.31 -11.57
N HIS A 370 13.32 6.59 -11.69
CA HIS A 370 12.30 6.90 -12.69
C HIS A 370 11.34 8.03 -12.29
N TYR A 371 11.51 8.59 -11.07
CA TYR A 371 10.79 9.76 -10.61
C TYR A 371 11.76 10.92 -10.38
N ASP A 372 11.40 12.08 -10.86
CA ASP A 372 12.09 13.34 -10.54
C ASP A 372 11.42 13.96 -9.30
N VAL A 373 11.95 13.62 -8.11
CA VAL A 373 11.40 13.98 -6.80
C VAL A 373 12.21 15.08 -6.17
N ASP A 374 11.53 16.13 -5.69
CA ASP A 374 12.17 17.18 -4.90
C ASP A 374 11.37 17.52 -3.63
N ILE A 375 11.92 18.38 -2.80
CA ILE A 375 11.27 18.99 -1.65
C ILE A 375 11.20 20.50 -1.88
N VAL A 376 9.99 21.06 -1.83
CA VAL A 376 9.76 22.48 -2.14
C VAL A 376 9.13 23.24 -0.97
N ASP A 377 9.35 24.55 -0.94
CA ASP A 377 8.68 25.48 -0.02
C ASP A 377 7.25 25.84 -0.50
N GLU A 378 6.57 26.76 0.21
CA GLU A 378 5.21 27.21 -0.13
C GLU A 378 5.14 27.98 -1.47
N ASP A 379 6.28 28.46 -1.98
CA ASP A 379 6.38 29.13 -3.28
C ASP A 379 6.77 28.17 -4.43
N GLY A 380 6.87 26.85 -4.14
CA GLY A 380 7.26 25.81 -5.10
C GLY A 380 8.77 25.80 -5.42
N ARG A 381 9.62 26.43 -4.58
CA ARG A 381 11.07 26.46 -4.78
C ARG A 381 11.75 25.33 -4.02
N PRO A 382 12.75 24.65 -4.62
CA PRO A 382 13.53 23.64 -3.93
C PRO A 382 14.17 24.16 -2.63
N VAL A 383 14.12 23.35 -1.56
CA VAL A 383 14.73 23.70 -0.27
C VAL A 383 16.09 23.02 -0.10
N PRO A 384 17.03 23.67 0.62
CA PRO A 384 18.34 23.07 0.91
C PRO A 384 18.21 21.91 1.92
N PRO A 385 19.26 21.07 2.06
CA PRO A 385 19.33 20.03 3.10
C PRO A 385 19.02 20.59 4.50
N GLY A 386 18.33 19.78 5.32
CA GLY A 386 17.92 20.14 6.68
C GLY A 386 16.65 21.00 6.75
N VAL A 387 16.13 21.50 5.62
CA VAL A 387 14.90 22.31 5.59
C VAL A 387 13.70 21.45 5.20
N THR A 388 12.63 21.55 5.98
CA THR A 388 11.37 20.85 5.72
C THR A 388 10.56 21.56 4.64
N GLY A 389 10.09 20.80 3.65
CA GLY A 389 9.17 21.24 2.61
C GLY A 389 8.22 20.13 2.20
N GLU A 390 7.41 20.38 1.18
CA GLU A 390 6.52 19.38 0.58
C GLU A 390 7.28 18.50 -0.41
N ILE A 391 7.03 17.19 -0.37
CA ILE A 391 7.51 16.25 -1.39
C ILE A 391 6.69 16.47 -2.66
N VAL A 392 7.36 16.73 -3.77
CA VAL A 392 6.75 16.88 -5.09
C VAL A 392 7.40 15.96 -6.11
N VAL A 393 6.67 15.68 -7.20
CA VAL A 393 7.21 14.98 -8.36
C VAL A 393 7.09 15.89 -9.58
N HIS A 394 8.20 16.15 -10.26
CA HIS A 394 8.19 16.89 -11.52
C HIS A 394 7.44 16.09 -12.59
N THR A 395 6.53 16.74 -13.31
CA THR A 395 5.67 16.12 -14.33
C THR A 395 5.98 16.60 -15.74
N GLU A 396 6.90 17.54 -15.87
CA GLU A 396 7.41 18.06 -17.13
C GLU A 396 8.91 17.77 -17.29
N PRO A 397 9.44 17.51 -18.48
CA PRO A 397 8.71 17.43 -19.77
C PRO A 397 7.93 16.12 -19.96
N LYS A 398 7.98 15.16 -19.02
CA LYS A 398 7.34 13.85 -19.14
C LYS A 398 6.84 13.38 -17.79
N VAL A 399 5.59 12.89 -17.77
CA VAL A 399 5.02 12.21 -16.60
C VAL A 399 5.67 10.84 -16.43
N SER A 400 6.18 10.55 -15.23
CA SER A 400 6.80 9.28 -14.89
C SER A 400 5.79 8.13 -14.88
N PHE A 401 6.21 6.95 -15.35
CA PHE A 401 5.42 5.74 -15.21
C PHE A 401 5.18 5.41 -13.73
N GLY A 402 3.97 4.97 -13.41
CA GLY A 402 3.57 4.69 -12.02
C GLY A 402 2.90 5.87 -11.30
N LEU A 403 2.99 7.08 -11.83
CA LEU A 403 2.18 8.20 -11.36
C LEU A 403 0.76 8.07 -11.91
N PHE A 404 -0.26 8.34 -11.06
CA PHE A 404 -1.65 8.21 -11.43
C PHE A 404 -2.08 9.18 -12.54
N LYS A 405 -3.19 8.89 -13.20
CA LYS A 405 -3.72 9.72 -14.32
C LYS A 405 -4.56 10.92 -13.83
N GLY A 406 -4.68 11.07 -12.52
CA GLY A 406 -5.58 12.01 -11.87
C GLY A 406 -6.70 11.30 -11.11
N TYR A 407 -7.53 12.08 -10.45
CA TYR A 407 -8.71 11.55 -9.75
C TYR A 407 -9.88 11.40 -10.74
N TYR A 408 -10.36 10.17 -10.91
CA TYR A 408 -11.43 9.86 -11.85
C TYR A 408 -12.69 10.69 -11.56
N ARG A 409 -13.20 11.41 -12.58
CA ARG A 409 -14.36 12.32 -12.49
C ARG A 409 -14.22 13.43 -11.43
N ASP A 410 -13.00 13.82 -11.08
CA ASP A 410 -12.76 14.92 -10.15
C ASP A 410 -11.59 15.80 -10.65
N GLU A 411 -11.88 16.56 -11.70
CA GLU A 411 -10.91 17.46 -12.32
C GLU A 411 -10.42 18.53 -11.35
N LYS A 412 -11.28 18.99 -10.44
CA LYS A 412 -10.93 19.99 -9.43
C LYS A 412 -9.85 19.45 -8.49
N LYS A 413 -10.06 18.29 -7.89
CA LYS A 413 -9.05 17.67 -7.01
C LYS A 413 -7.80 17.25 -7.78
N THR A 414 -7.93 16.91 -9.05
CA THR A 414 -6.78 16.64 -9.90
C THR A 414 -5.96 17.91 -10.09
N ALA A 415 -6.58 19.04 -10.41
CA ALA A 415 -5.89 20.31 -10.54
C ALA A 415 -5.30 20.84 -9.23
N GLU A 416 -5.93 20.54 -8.08
CA GLU A 416 -5.38 20.85 -6.75
C GLU A 416 -4.11 20.05 -6.43
N ALA A 417 -3.95 18.84 -6.99
CA ALA A 417 -2.78 17.99 -6.79
C ALA A 417 -1.73 18.12 -7.91
N TRP A 418 -2.14 18.55 -9.10
CA TRP A 418 -1.29 18.69 -10.28
C TRP A 418 -1.33 20.12 -10.78
N HIS A 419 -0.35 20.92 -10.41
CA HIS A 419 -0.21 22.31 -10.88
C HIS A 419 1.27 22.70 -10.95
N ASP A 420 1.57 23.75 -11.66
CA ASP A 420 2.90 24.33 -11.81
C ASP A 420 3.99 23.35 -12.31
N GLY A 421 3.58 22.34 -13.12
CA GLY A 421 4.49 21.29 -13.61
C GLY A 421 4.88 20.26 -12.56
N LEU A 422 4.16 20.23 -11.42
CA LEU A 422 4.42 19.36 -10.27
C LEU A 422 3.19 18.52 -9.91
N TYR A 423 3.43 17.32 -9.43
CA TYR A 423 2.46 16.58 -8.60
C TYR A 423 2.80 16.84 -7.13
N HIS A 424 1.87 17.42 -6.41
CA HIS A 424 1.93 17.72 -4.99
C HIS A 424 1.42 16.54 -4.17
N THR A 425 2.32 15.91 -3.41
CA THR A 425 1.96 14.69 -2.65
C THR A 425 1.11 14.99 -1.42
N GLY A 426 1.18 16.23 -0.90
CA GLY A 426 0.59 16.60 0.38
C GLY A 426 1.34 15.99 1.57
N ASP A 427 2.52 15.41 1.36
CA ASP A 427 3.41 14.89 2.40
C ASP A 427 4.65 15.77 2.53
N THR A 428 5.15 15.97 3.74
CA THR A 428 6.32 16.80 4.01
C THR A 428 7.50 15.97 4.49
N ALA A 429 8.69 16.37 4.06
CA ALA A 429 9.96 15.76 4.43
C ALA A 429 11.07 16.81 4.49
N TRP A 430 12.22 16.41 4.95
CA TRP A 430 13.50 17.09 4.74
C TRP A 430 14.52 16.08 4.21
N LYS A 431 15.56 16.53 3.54
CA LYS A 431 16.68 15.69 3.07
C LYS A 431 17.96 16.05 3.81
N ASP A 432 18.80 15.03 4.09
CA ASP A 432 20.11 15.25 4.68
C ASP A 432 21.17 15.56 3.60
N GLU A 433 22.41 15.84 4.03
CA GLU A 433 23.56 16.12 3.18
C GLU A 433 23.92 14.95 2.24
N ASP A 434 23.57 13.70 2.63
CA ASP A 434 23.79 12.50 1.82
C ASP A 434 22.63 12.22 0.87
N GLY A 435 21.57 13.04 0.88
CA GLY A 435 20.38 12.95 0.03
C GLY A 435 19.35 11.94 0.48
N TYR A 436 19.38 11.48 1.76
CA TYR A 436 18.31 10.69 2.35
C TYR A 436 17.15 11.56 2.77
N TYR A 437 15.93 11.08 2.56
CA TYR A 437 14.68 11.76 2.86
C TYR A 437 14.09 11.27 4.19
N TRP A 438 13.65 12.22 5.02
CA TRP A 438 13.12 11.97 6.36
C TRP A 438 11.69 12.49 6.43
N TYR A 439 10.75 11.58 6.70
CA TYR A 439 9.33 11.91 6.76
C TYR A 439 9.00 12.79 7.97
N VAL A 440 8.17 13.84 7.76
CA VAL A 440 7.74 14.76 8.82
C VAL A 440 6.25 14.60 9.10
N GLY A 441 5.42 14.52 8.07
CA GLY A 441 3.97 14.38 8.21
C GLY A 441 3.22 14.84 6.97
N ARG A 442 1.89 14.82 7.08
CA ARG A 442 1.02 15.44 6.07
C ARG A 442 1.11 16.96 6.18
N THR A 443 0.97 17.65 5.06
CA THR A 443 0.95 19.13 5.04
C THR A 443 -0.15 19.72 5.92
N ASP A 444 -1.31 19.03 6.00
CA ASP A 444 -2.48 19.41 6.80
C ASP A 444 -2.40 18.93 8.27
N ASP A 445 -1.45 18.06 8.63
CA ASP A 445 -1.19 17.59 9.99
C ASP A 445 -0.01 18.30 10.68
N VAL A 446 0.86 19.00 9.91
CA VAL A 446 1.98 19.76 10.49
C VAL A 446 1.47 20.84 11.45
N ILE A 447 1.98 20.81 12.66
CA ILE A 447 1.57 21.73 13.73
C ILE A 447 2.39 23.01 13.64
N LYS A 448 1.73 24.13 13.30
CA LYS A 448 2.34 25.46 13.32
C LYS A 448 2.21 26.04 14.74
N SER A 449 3.29 26.01 15.53
CA SER A 449 3.33 26.46 16.93
C SER A 449 4.44 27.47 17.14
N SER A 450 4.12 28.71 17.55
CA SER A 450 5.11 29.78 17.82
C SER A 450 6.14 29.97 16.69
N GLY A 451 5.72 29.83 15.43
CA GLY A 451 6.60 29.94 14.26
C GLY A 451 7.34 28.66 13.86
N TYR A 452 7.30 27.63 14.70
CA TYR A 452 7.86 26.32 14.37
C TYR A 452 6.86 25.45 13.60
N ARG A 453 7.39 24.64 12.68
CA ARG A 453 6.66 23.56 12.00
C ARG A 453 7.05 22.25 12.66
N ILE A 454 6.09 21.61 13.33
CA ILE A 454 6.29 20.41 14.13
C ILE A 454 5.57 19.25 13.47
N GLY A 455 6.33 18.23 13.06
CA GLY A 455 5.77 16.99 12.55
C GLY A 455 5.19 16.14 13.67
N PRO A 456 3.94 15.67 13.53
CA PRO A 456 3.34 14.78 14.52
C PRO A 456 4.11 13.49 14.73
N PHE A 457 4.60 12.91 13.64
CA PHE A 457 5.22 11.59 13.62
C PHE A 457 6.45 11.47 14.55
N GLU A 458 7.34 12.46 14.55
CA GLU A 458 8.53 12.44 15.43
C GLU A 458 8.16 12.33 16.91
N ILE A 459 7.11 13.06 17.30
CA ILE A 459 6.65 13.03 18.70
C ILE A 459 5.93 11.71 19.00
N GLU A 460 5.14 11.21 18.06
CA GLU A 460 4.47 9.91 18.19
C GLU A 460 5.48 8.77 18.30
N SER A 461 6.55 8.79 17.51
CA SER A 461 7.65 7.82 17.62
C SER A 461 8.25 7.79 19.00
N VAL A 462 8.66 8.94 19.51
CA VAL A 462 9.25 9.06 20.85
C VAL A 462 8.27 8.63 21.94
N LEU A 463 7.01 9.05 21.86
CA LEU A 463 6.01 8.64 22.86
C LEU A 463 5.77 7.12 22.87
N THR A 464 5.80 6.47 21.72
CA THR A 464 5.58 5.01 21.61
C THR A 464 6.75 4.17 22.13
N GLU A 465 7.93 4.75 22.29
CA GLU A 465 9.08 4.11 22.96
C GLU A 465 8.90 4.02 24.48
N HIS A 466 8.07 4.91 25.06
CA HIS A 466 7.82 4.91 26.49
C HIS A 466 7.08 3.64 26.95
N PRO A 467 7.50 2.98 28.06
CA PRO A 467 6.92 1.70 28.51
C PRO A 467 5.41 1.70 28.69
N SER A 468 4.81 2.84 29.08
CA SER A 468 3.37 2.98 29.35
C SER A 468 2.53 3.18 28.10
N VAL A 469 3.10 3.54 26.95
CA VAL A 469 2.34 3.94 25.76
C VAL A 469 2.14 2.76 24.82
N LEU A 470 0.89 2.47 24.46
CA LEU A 470 0.53 1.48 23.46
C LEU A 470 0.51 2.11 22.05
N GLU A 471 -0.25 3.19 21.91
CA GLU A 471 -0.33 3.98 20.67
C GLU A 471 -0.69 5.44 21.02
N CYS A 472 -0.36 6.36 20.13
CA CYS A 472 -0.72 7.76 20.32
C CYS A 472 -0.98 8.46 18.98
N ALA A 473 -1.68 9.58 19.08
CA ALA A 473 -1.91 10.52 17.99
C ALA A 473 -1.53 11.92 18.46
N VAL A 474 -0.72 12.60 17.66
CA VAL A 474 -0.30 13.98 17.94
C VAL A 474 -1.00 14.94 16.98
N THR A 475 -1.62 15.98 17.53
CA THR A 475 -2.38 17.00 16.79
C THR A 475 -2.10 18.40 17.33
N GLY A 476 -2.37 19.41 16.48
CA GLY A 476 -2.39 20.81 16.92
C GLY A 476 -3.71 21.13 17.63
N LEU A 477 -3.63 21.67 18.83
CA LEU A 477 -4.76 22.25 19.55
C LEU A 477 -4.67 23.78 19.47
N PRO A 478 -5.72 24.50 19.02
CA PRO A 478 -5.69 25.96 18.93
C PRO A 478 -5.31 26.63 20.26
N ASP A 479 -4.41 27.60 20.19
CA ASP A 479 -3.92 28.38 21.33
C ASP A 479 -3.84 29.85 20.92
N PRO A 480 -4.40 30.79 21.74
CA PRO A 480 -4.49 32.22 21.36
C PRO A 480 -3.13 32.93 21.27
N ILE A 481 -2.08 32.41 21.89
CA ILE A 481 -0.75 33.02 21.92
C ILE A 481 0.17 32.36 20.90
N ARG A 482 0.07 31.04 20.73
CA ARG A 482 1.02 30.23 19.96
C ARG A 482 0.49 29.82 18.58
N GLY A 483 -0.76 30.17 18.26
CA GLY A 483 -1.50 29.65 17.13
C GLY A 483 -2.00 28.22 17.41
N ASN A 484 -1.09 27.29 17.66
CA ASN A 484 -1.41 25.96 18.16
C ASN A 484 -0.41 25.56 19.27
N VAL A 485 -0.83 24.65 20.13
CA VAL A 485 0.05 23.86 20.99
C VAL A 485 -0.01 22.39 20.60
N VAL A 486 1.06 21.67 20.84
CA VAL A 486 1.13 20.23 20.60
C VAL A 486 0.25 19.52 21.61
N LYS A 487 -0.69 18.70 21.14
CA LYS A 487 -1.51 17.78 21.95
C LYS A 487 -1.19 16.34 21.57
N ALA A 488 -1.01 15.48 22.59
CA ALA A 488 -0.94 14.03 22.42
C ALA A 488 -2.18 13.36 22.99
N THR A 489 -2.87 12.56 22.18
CA THR A 489 -3.96 11.66 22.58
C THR A 489 -3.39 10.26 22.65
N ILE A 490 -3.40 9.63 23.83
CA ILE A 490 -2.58 8.44 24.13
C ILE A 490 -3.47 7.30 24.63
N VAL A 491 -3.25 6.11 24.08
CA VAL A 491 -3.76 4.84 24.60
C VAL A 491 -2.64 4.19 25.42
N LEU A 492 -2.91 3.85 26.66
CA LEU A 492 -1.95 3.22 27.55
C LEU A 492 -1.92 1.69 27.36
N LYS A 493 -0.76 1.08 27.63
CA LYS A 493 -0.65 -0.38 27.73
C LYS A 493 -1.41 -0.92 28.94
N PRO A 494 -1.88 -2.19 28.89
CA PRO A 494 -2.47 -2.85 30.05
C PRO A 494 -1.57 -2.76 31.29
N GLY A 495 -2.16 -2.41 32.45
CA GLY A 495 -1.44 -2.25 33.71
C GLY A 495 -0.96 -0.83 34.00
N PHE A 496 -1.14 0.12 33.09
CA PHE A 496 -0.89 1.53 33.35
C PHE A 496 -2.20 2.32 33.44
N GLU A 497 -2.24 3.29 34.35
CA GLU A 497 -3.37 4.19 34.54
C GLU A 497 -2.95 5.64 34.28
N GLY A 498 -3.86 6.40 33.66
CA GLY A 498 -3.63 7.81 33.37
C GLY A 498 -3.63 8.67 34.62
N SER A 499 -2.54 9.42 34.87
CA SER A 499 -2.42 10.37 35.98
C SER A 499 -1.73 11.66 35.56
N GLU A 500 -1.81 12.69 36.39
CA GLU A 500 -1.08 13.95 36.17
C GLU A 500 0.44 13.75 36.27
N GLU A 501 0.87 12.82 37.11
CA GLU A 501 2.28 12.41 37.23
C GLU A 501 2.77 11.79 35.92
N LEU A 502 2.04 10.85 35.35
CA LEU A 502 2.39 10.21 34.07
C LEU A 502 2.39 11.23 32.91
N LYS A 503 1.47 12.20 32.90
CA LYS A 503 1.52 13.28 31.90
C LYS A 503 2.82 14.06 31.97
N LYS A 504 3.26 14.44 33.18
CA LYS A 504 4.53 15.17 33.40
C LYS A 504 5.75 14.32 33.02
N GLU A 505 5.70 13.03 33.31
CA GLU A 505 6.75 12.08 32.91
C GLU A 505 6.89 12.02 31.40
N LEU A 506 5.78 11.79 30.67
CA LEU A 506 5.75 11.76 29.22
C LEU A 506 6.19 13.08 28.58
N GLN A 507 5.75 14.23 29.12
CA GLN A 507 6.22 15.55 28.69
C GLN A 507 7.72 15.71 28.86
N THR A 508 8.27 15.26 30.00
CA THR A 508 9.69 15.33 30.30
C THR A 508 10.48 14.38 29.38
N TYR A 509 9.95 13.18 29.15
CA TYR A 509 10.53 12.21 28.24
C TYR A 509 10.68 12.78 26.83
N VAL A 510 9.60 13.34 26.25
CA VAL A 510 9.67 13.96 24.91
C VAL A 510 10.63 15.15 24.88
N LYS A 511 10.69 15.99 25.94
CA LYS A 511 11.65 17.11 26.00
C LYS A 511 13.09 16.66 25.99
N LYS A 512 13.38 15.50 26.55
CA LYS A 512 14.73 14.95 26.63
C LYS A 512 15.16 14.34 25.30
N GLU A 513 14.25 13.64 24.64
CA GLU A 513 14.55 12.89 23.41
C GLU A 513 14.36 13.74 22.13
N THR A 514 13.70 14.91 22.21
CA THR A 514 13.49 15.82 21.07
C THR A 514 13.85 17.26 21.42
N ALA A 515 13.70 18.17 20.43
CA ALA A 515 13.86 19.60 20.71
C ALA A 515 12.78 20.10 21.70
N PRO A 516 13.15 20.92 22.71
CA PRO A 516 12.25 21.31 23.80
C PRO A 516 10.93 21.97 23.39
N TYR A 517 10.84 22.57 22.22
CA TYR A 517 9.61 23.19 21.72
C TYR A 517 8.58 22.16 21.18
N LYS A 518 8.97 20.90 20.96
CA LYS A 518 8.15 19.83 20.36
C LYS A 518 7.28 19.10 21.38
N TYR A 519 7.57 19.18 22.69
CA TYR A 519 6.85 18.39 23.67
C TYR A 519 5.34 18.68 23.70
N PRO A 520 4.48 17.67 23.93
CA PRO A 520 3.05 17.87 24.03
C PRO A 520 2.69 18.66 25.29
N ARG A 521 2.10 19.85 25.10
CA ARG A 521 1.64 20.68 26.23
C ARG A 521 0.34 20.16 26.82
N VAL A 522 -0.43 19.45 26.00
CA VAL A 522 -1.68 18.81 26.41
C VAL A 522 -1.55 17.31 26.15
N ILE A 523 -1.87 16.50 27.16
CA ILE A 523 -1.95 15.04 27.05
C ILE A 523 -3.35 14.61 27.49
N GLU A 524 -4.00 13.81 26.65
CA GLU A 524 -5.29 13.18 26.92
C GLU A 524 -5.13 11.66 26.81
N PHE A 525 -5.54 10.92 27.87
CA PHE A 525 -5.59 9.48 27.83
C PHE A 525 -6.98 9.02 27.36
N VAL A 526 -7.01 8.04 26.48
CA VAL A 526 -8.24 7.48 25.88
C VAL A 526 -8.15 5.96 25.80
N ASP A 527 -9.31 5.29 25.71
CA ASP A 527 -9.36 3.83 25.56
C ASP A 527 -9.00 3.36 24.15
N SER A 528 -9.27 4.18 23.13
CA SER A 528 -8.95 3.88 21.73
C SER A 528 -8.83 5.15 20.90
N LEU A 529 -8.05 5.09 19.82
CA LEU A 529 -7.97 6.16 18.81
C LEU A 529 -8.96 5.92 17.66
N PRO A 530 -9.57 6.98 17.10
CA PRO A 530 -10.39 6.84 15.91
C PRO A 530 -9.52 6.47 14.72
N LYS A 531 -9.94 5.42 14.00
CA LYS A 531 -9.19 4.86 12.86
C LYS A 531 -10.06 4.80 11.61
N THR A 532 -9.41 4.86 10.46
CA THR A 532 -10.03 4.52 9.19
C THR A 532 -10.21 3.01 9.10
N VAL A 533 -10.99 2.56 8.12
CA VAL A 533 -11.14 1.12 7.80
C VAL A 533 -9.78 0.43 7.55
N ASN A 534 -8.76 1.20 7.15
CA ASN A 534 -7.37 0.75 6.92
C ASN A 534 -6.50 0.76 8.18
N GLY A 535 -7.06 1.05 9.35
CA GLY A 535 -6.30 1.15 10.60
C GLY A 535 -5.52 2.46 10.78
N LYS A 536 -5.55 3.40 9.82
CA LYS A 536 -4.87 4.70 9.96
C LYS A 536 -5.62 5.62 10.92
N ILE A 537 -4.89 6.31 11.78
CA ILE A 537 -5.45 7.27 12.76
C ILE A 537 -6.13 8.43 12.03
N ARG A 538 -7.37 8.74 12.44
CA ARG A 538 -8.18 9.85 11.92
C ARG A 538 -7.94 11.12 12.73
N ARG A 539 -6.79 11.79 12.51
CA ARG A 539 -6.43 13.03 13.22
C ARG A 539 -7.45 14.16 13.02
N THR A 540 -8.13 14.19 11.86
CA THR A 540 -9.21 15.15 11.60
C THR A 540 -10.38 14.98 12.58
N GLU A 541 -10.72 13.75 12.95
CA GLU A 541 -11.77 13.47 13.93
C GLU A 541 -11.35 13.87 15.35
N ILE A 542 -10.07 13.62 15.71
CA ILE A 542 -9.51 14.07 16.99
C ILE A 542 -9.59 15.60 17.07
N ARG A 543 -9.10 16.31 16.03
CA ARG A 543 -9.19 17.79 15.97
C ARG A 543 -10.63 18.30 16.04
N ALA A 544 -11.57 17.67 15.35
CA ALA A 544 -12.97 18.05 15.39
C ALA A 544 -13.59 17.87 16.79
N ASN A 545 -13.24 16.80 17.50
CA ASN A 545 -13.67 16.55 18.87
C ASN A 545 -13.09 17.59 19.84
N ASP A 546 -11.80 17.94 19.66
CA ASP A 546 -11.15 18.98 20.46
C ASP A 546 -11.80 20.34 20.27
N LEU A 547 -12.09 20.73 19.03
CA LEU A 547 -12.78 22.00 18.74
C LEU A 547 -14.20 22.05 19.34
N ARG A 548 -14.90 20.90 19.47
CA ARG A 548 -16.18 20.83 20.17
C ARG A 548 -16.05 21.02 21.67
N LYS A 549 -14.95 20.50 22.28
CA LYS A 549 -14.69 20.66 23.73
C LYS A 549 -14.28 22.09 24.09
N LEU A 550 -13.73 22.86 23.14
CA LEU A 550 -13.34 24.26 23.34
C LEU A 550 -14.49 25.28 23.17
N LYS A 551 -15.60 24.87 22.54
CA LYS A 551 -16.84 25.65 22.45
C LYS A 551 -17.73 25.44 23.66
#